data_913b535bd2d70ae8869c646d18b2581b
#
_entry.id   913b535bd2d70ae8869c646d18b2581b
#
_cell.length_a   1.000
_cell.length_b   1.000
_cell.length_c   1.000
_cell.angle_alpha   90.00
_cell.angle_beta   90.00
_cell.angle_gamma   90.00
#
_symmetry.space_group_name_H-M   'P 1'
#
loop_
_entity.id
_entity.type
_entity.pdbx_description
1 polymer ?
#
loop_
_entity_poly.entity_id
_entity_poly.type
_entity_poly.pdbx_seq_one_letter_code
_entity_poly.pdbx_strand_id
1 'polypeptide(L)'
;VTSDDMSTRAQDSVRVRRGAAQDAPALIALEQSSFDSDRLSLRQLKHHVRSPSSDVWVAHDGALLGYALVFHASRHRIARLYSIAVAAHARGRGVGRALMAAAIGGARERGAREMRLEVRQSNATAIALYTQLGF
;
A
#
# COMPACT_ATOMS: atom_id res chain seq x y z
N VAL A 1 -4.05 1.42 33.74
CA VAL A 1 -3.06 2.00 32.84
C VAL A 1 -2.55 0.96 31.88
N THR A 2 -2.18 -0.18 32.39
CA THR A 2 -1.56 -1.22 31.58
C THR A 2 -2.49 -1.75 30.51
N SER A 3 -3.77 -1.96 30.79
CA SER A 3 -4.73 -2.47 29.79
C SER A 3 -4.91 -1.49 28.65
N ASP A 4 -5.05 -0.23 28.95
CA ASP A 4 -5.23 0.82 27.95
C ASP A 4 -3.95 0.97 27.13
N ASP A 5 -2.80 0.94 27.79
CA ASP A 5 -1.51 1.01 27.09
C ASP A 5 -1.32 -0.16 26.13
N MET A 6 -1.69 -1.36 26.55
CA MET A 6 -1.59 -2.54 25.70
C MET A 6 -2.53 -2.44 24.52
N SER A 7 -3.75 -1.96 24.72
CA SER A 7 -4.72 -1.76 23.65
C SER A 7 -4.22 -0.74 22.64
N THR A 8 -3.68 0.38 23.11
CA THR A 8 -3.09 1.42 22.27
C THR A 8 -1.91 0.87 21.47
N ARG A 9 -1.04 0.11 22.11
CA ARG A 9 0.11 -0.52 21.46
C ARG A 9 -0.33 -1.50 20.38
N ALA A 10 -1.37 -2.27 20.61
CA ALA A 10 -1.90 -3.20 19.64
C ALA A 10 -2.45 -2.46 18.41
N GLN A 11 -3.12 -1.33 18.61
CA GLN A 11 -3.60 -0.49 17.51
C GLN A 11 -2.46 0.22 16.79
N ASP A 12 -1.47 0.67 17.55
CA ASP A 12 -0.30 1.38 17.01
C ASP A 12 0.78 0.43 16.51
N SER A 13 0.53 -0.88 16.55
CA SER A 13 1.50 -1.86 16.08
C SER A 13 1.65 -1.90 14.56
N VAL A 14 0.71 -1.30 13.83
CA VAL A 14 0.80 -1.21 12.38
C VAL A 14 1.94 -0.27 12.00
N ARG A 15 2.91 -0.82 11.28
CA ARG A 15 4.07 -0.08 10.78
C ARG A 15 4.12 -0.18 9.27
N VAL A 16 4.61 0.88 8.63
CA VAL A 16 4.78 0.91 7.18
C VAL A 16 6.26 1.16 6.89
N ARG A 17 6.81 0.36 6.01
CA ARG A 17 8.19 0.48 5.54
C ARG A 17 8.27 0.24 4.05
N ARG A 18 9.40 0.56 3.46
CA ARG A 18 9.64 0.20 2.07
C ARG A 18 9.82 -1.31 1.94
N GLY A 19 9.31 -1.85 0.84
CA GLY A 19 9.46 -3.26 0.53
C GLY A 19 10.89 -3.60 0.13
N ALA A 20 11.27 -4.83 0.40
CA ALA A 20 12.54 -5.40 -0.02
C ALA A 20 12.28 -6.61 -0.93
N ALA A 21 13.30 -7.04 -1.67
CA ALA A 21 13.13 -8.17 -2.59
C ALA A 21 12.65 -9.43 -1.88
N GLN A 22 13.05 -9.65 -0.65
CA GLN A 22 12.64 -10.78 0.16
C GLN A 22 11.15 -10.77 0.52
N ASP A 23 10.49 -9.62 0.43
CA ASP A 23 9.04 -9.51 0.67
C ASP A 23 8.22 -10.03 -0.51
N ALA A 24 8.79 -10.11 -1.69
CA ALA A 24 8.04 -10.33 -2.93
C ALA A 24 7.14 -11.58 -2.92
N PRO A 25 7.60 -12.76 -2.42
CA PRO A 25 6.72 -13.92 -2.40
C PRO A 25 5.44 -13.72 -1.58
N ALA A 26 5.57 -13.10 -0.40
CA ALA A 26 4.40 -12.82 0.45
C ALA A 26 3.48 -11.77 -0.18
N LEU A 27 4.04 -10.75 -0.83
CA LEU A 27 3.26 -9.73 -1.51
C LEU A 27 2.49 -10.29 -2.70
N ILE A 28 3.10 -11.21 -3.45
CA ILE A 28 2.42 -11.88 -4.56
C ILE A 28 1.26 -12.75 -4.05
N ALA A 29 1.45 -13.46 -2.95
CA ALA A 29 0.36 -14.25 -2.36
C ALA A 29 -0.81 -13.34 -1.97
N LEU A 30 -0.53 -12.18 -1.38
CA LEU A 30 -1.55 -11.21 -1.02
C LEU A 30 -2.25 -10.64 -2.27
N GLU A 31 -1.50 -10.29 -3.29
CA GLU A 31 -2.06 -9.77 -4.54
C GLU A 31 -3.00 -10.80 -5.18
N GLN A 32 -2.57 -12.06 -5.25
CA GLN A 32 -3.36 -13.13 -5.84
C GLN A 32 -4.64 -13.42 -5.07
N SER A 33 -4.62 -13.24 -3.74
CA SER A 33 -5.82 -13.44 -2.92
C SER A 33 -6.79 -12.26 -3.01
N SER A 34 -6.31 -11.09 -3.44
CA SER A 34 -7.09 -9.86 -3.46
C SER A 34 -7.70 -9.55 -4.84
N PHE A 35 -7.12 -10.06 -5.90
CA PHE A 35 -7.49 -9.73 -7.27
C PHE A 35 -7.64 -10.98 -8.13
N ASP A 36 -8.69 -10.99 -8.97
CA ASP A 36 -8.99 -12.11 -9.86
C ASP A 36 -8.25 -12.04 -11.19
N SER A 37 -7.90 -10.82 -11.62
CA SER A 37 -7.26 -10.58 -12.91
C SER A 37 -6.25 -9.45 -12.80
N ASP A 38 -5.42 -9.30 -13.85
CA ASP A 38 -4.39 -8.26 -13.94
C ASP A 38 -3.41 -8.28 -12.77
N ARG A 39 -3.11 -9.51 -12.30
CA ARG A 39 -2.21 -9.69 -11.17
C ARG A 39 -0.76 -9.59 -11.60
N LEU A 40 0.05 -8.99 -10.73
CA LEU A 40 1.49 -8.95 -10.93
C LEU A 40 2.10 -10.34 -10.80
N SER A 41 3.14 -10.60 -11.58
CA SER A 41 3.99 -11.77 -11.39
C SER A 41 5.04 -11.48 -10.32
N LEU A 42 5.60 -12.55 -9.76
CA LEU A 42 6.72 -12.43 -8.81
C LEU A 42 7.90 -11.68 -9.43
N ARG A 43 8.20 -11.96 -10.70
CA ARG A 43 9.29 -11.31 -11.42
C ARG A 43 9.06 -9.81 -11.56
N GLN A 44 7.84 -9.42 -11.91
CA GLN A 44 7.46 -8.01 -12.03
C GLN A 44 7.57 -7.28 -10.69
N LEU A 45 7.09 -7.90 -9.63
CA LEU A 45 7.15 -7.27 -8.31
C LEU A 45 8.57 -7.12 -7.81
N LYS A 46 9.42 -8.12 -8.02
CA LYS A 46 10.86 -8.01 -7.70
C LYS A 46 11.51 -6.86 -8.46
N HIS A 47 11.14 -6.68 -9.73
CA HIS A 47 11.62 -5.56 -10.52
C HIS A 47 11.20 -4.23 -9.90
N HIS A 48 9.93 -4.09 -9.54
CA HIS A 48 9.42 -2.84 -8.98
C HIS A 48 10.02 -2.50 -7.62
N VAL A 49 10.30 -3.49 -6.79
CA VAL A 49 10.98 -3.29 -5.50
C VAL A 49 12.35 -2.65 -5.70
N ARG A 50 13.04 -2.97 -6.78
CA ARG A 50 14.40 -2.47 -7.08
C ARG A 50 14.40 -1.22 -7.94
N SER A 51 13.30 -0.92 -8.62
CA SER A 51 13.25 0.17 -9.58
C SER A 51 13.30 1.53 -8.88
N PRO A 52 14.13 2.47 -9.35
CA PRO A 52 14.16 3.82 -8.80
C PRO A 52 12.90 4.64 -9.15
N SER A 53 12.06 4.15 -10.08
CA SER A 53 10.84 4.84 -10.48
C SER A 53 9.58 4.27 -9.83
N SER A 54 9.74 3.37 -8.86
CA SER A 54 8.62 2.76 -8.14
C SER A 54 8.86 2.84 -6.64
N ASP A 55 7.77 2.86 -5.88
CA ASP A 55 7.79 2.64 -4.43
C ASP A 55 6.90 1.45 -4.11
N VAL A 56 7.43 0.52 -3.34
CA VAL A 56 6.64 -0.56 -2.75
C VAL A 56 6.61 -0.31 -1.24
N TRP A 57 5.41 -0.13 -0.70
CA TRP A 57 5.19 0.11 0.72
C TRP A 57 4.57 -1.14 1.34
N VAL A 58 5.09 -1.54 2.48
CA VAL A 58 4.65 -2.75 3.19
C VAL A 58 4.19 -2.37 4.57
N ALA A 59 2.96 -2.76 4.90
CA ALA A 59 2.40 -2.61 6.24
C ALA A 59 2.51 -3.94 6.99
N HIS A 60 2.96 -3.90 8.23
CA HIS A 60 3.19 -5.09 9.04
C HIS A 60 3.04 -4.79 10.53
N ASP A 61 2.85 -5.85 11.30
CA ASP A 61 2.84 -5.83 12.77
C ASP A 61 3.55 -7.06 13.33
N GLY A 62 4.51 -7.60 12.60
CA GLY A 62 5.08 -8.93 12.80
C GLY A 62 4.58 -9.90 11.74
N ALA A 63 3.40 -9.64 11.19
CA ALA A 63 2.85 -10.35 10.04
C ALA A 63 2.58 -9.32 8.94
N LEU A 64 2.50 -9.78 7.70
CA LEU A 64 2.14 -8.92 6.57
C LEU A 64 0.66 -8.53 6.69
N LEU A 65 0.39 -7.23 6.70
CA LEU A 65 -0.97 -6.69 6.78
C LEU A 65 -1.46 -6.14 5.45
N GLY A 66 -0.56 -5.65 4.60
CA GLY A 66 -0.92 -5.08 3.32
C GLY A 66 0.27 -4.49 2.59
N TYR A 67 0.05 -4.06 1.36
CA TYR A 67 1.08 -3.38 0.58
C TYR A 67 0.47 -2.39 -0.40
N ALA A 68 1.30 -1.48 -0.88
CA ALA A 68 0.94 -0.55 -1.95
C ALA A 68 2.10 -0.45 -2.94
N LEU A 69 1.77 -0.33 -4.22
CA LEU A 69 2.74 -0.12 -5.30
C LEU A 69 2.41 1.18 -6.00
N VAL A 70 3.40 2.07 -6.07
CA VAL A 70 3.27 3.40 -6.69
C VAL A 70 4.32 3.54 -7.78
N PHE A 71 3.91 4.00 -8.96
CA PHE A 71 4.80 4.36 -10.06
C PHE A 71 4.97 5.87 -10.12
N HIS A 72 6.18 6.30 -10.46
CA HIS A 72 6.52 7.72 -10.56
C HIS A 72 6.93 8.08 -11.97
N ALA A 73 6.24 9.06 -12.55
CA ALA A 73 6.61 9.65 -13.83
C ALA A 73 7.36 10.96 -13.55
N SER A 74 8.69 10.90 -13.51
CA SER A 74 9.52 12.03 -13.08
C SER A 74 9.34 13.29 -13.90
N ARG A 75 9.10 13.16 -15.22
CA ARG A 75 8.94 14.31 -16.11
C ARG A 75 7.67 15.10 -15.85
N HIS A 76 6.62 14.45 -15.32
CA HIS A 76 5.31 15.07 -15.18
C HIS A 76 4.96 15.35 -13.73
N ARG A 77 5.82 14.96 -12.79
CA ARG A 77 5.58 15.09 -11.35
C ARG A 77 4.25 14.46 -10.93
N ILE A 78 3.94 13.31 -11.56
CA ILE A 78 2.73 12.54 -11.29
C ILE A 78 3.13 11.20 -10.71
N ALA A 79 2.49 10.84 -9.61
CA ALA A 79 2.57 9.50 -9.06
C ALA A 79 1.27 8.76 -9.38
N ARG A 80 1.38 7.46 -9.66
CA ARG A 80 0.22 6.62 -9.92
C ARG A 80 0.21 5.46 -8.94
N LEU A 81 -0.86 5.37 -8.17
CA LEU A 81 -1.10 4.19 -7.34
C LEU A 81 -1.55 3.06 -8.26
N TYR A 82 -0.70 2.05 -8.39
CA TYR A 82 -0.99 0.89 -9.25
C TYR A 82 -1.79 -0.16 -8.51
N SER A 83 -1.41 -0.49 -7.27
CA SER A 83 -2.07 -1.52 -6.48
C SER A 83 -2.00 -1.19 -5.01
N ILE A 84 -3.06 -1.53 -4.31
CA ILE A 84 -3.10 -1.54 -2.85
C ILE A 84 -3.93 -2.74 -2.43
N ALA A 85 -3.40 -3.53 -1.50
CA ALA A 85 -4.07 -4.71 -1.00
C ALA A 85 -3.89 -4.81 0.51
N VAL A 86 -4.97 -5.12 1.21
CA VAL A 86 -4.97 -5.32 2.65
C VAL A 86 -5.42 -6.75 2.92
N ALA A 87 -4.64 -7.46 3.75
CA ALA A 87 -4.97 -8.83 4.12
C ALA A 87 -6.35 -8.90 4.79
N ALA A 88 -7.11 -9.96 4.51
CA ALA A 88 -8.47 -10.09 5.03
C ALA A 88 -8.52 -9.98 6.56
N HIS A 89 -7.55 -10.59 7.25
CA HIS A 89 -7.50 -10.56 8.71
C HIS A 89 -7.13 -9.18 9.28
N ALA A 90 -6.65 -8.26 8.46
CA ALA A 90 -6.19 -6.95 8.89
C ALA A 90 -7.17 -5.82 8.55
N ARG A 91 -8.29 -6.13 7.92
CA ARG A 91 -9.28 -5.13 7.56
C ARG A 91 -9.89 -4.48 8.80
N GLY A 92 -10.22 -3.20 8.70
CA GLY A 92 -10.78 -2.45 9.82
C GLY A 92 -9.74 -1.91 10.81
N ARG A 93 -8.45 -2.10 10.54
CA ARG A 93 -7.37 -1.62 11.41
C ARG A 93 -6.68 -0.36 10.90
N GLY A 94 -7.19 0.27 9.84
CA GLY A 94 -6.59 1.45 9.26
C GLY A 94 -5.35 1.20 8.41
N VAL A 95 -5.13 -0.05 7.98
CA VAL A 95 -3.95 -0.43 7.18
C VAL A 95 -3.94 0.28 5.83
N GLY A 96 -5.07 0.31 5.13
CA GLY A 96 -5.17 1.01 3.85
C GLY A 96 -4.87 2.49 3.98
N ARG A 97 -5.37 3.10 5.03
CA ARG A 97 -5.11 4.53 5.30
C ARG A 97 -3.63 4.78 5.59
N ALA A 98 -2.99 3.92 6.38
CA ALA A 98 -1.57 4.02 6.69
C ALA A 98 -0.71 3.85 5.43
N LEU A 99 -1.05 2.89 4.57
CA LEU A 99 -0.36 2.69 3.29
C LEU A 99 -0.51 3.90 2.38
N MET A 100 -1.70 4.46 2.30
CA MET A 100 -1.93 5.66 1.49
C MET A 100 -1.17 6.86 2.02
N ALA A 101 -1.09 7.04 3.33
CA ALA A 101 -0.30 8.11 3.93
C ALA A 101 1.17 7.99 3.54
N ALA A 102 1.74 6.78 3.61
CA ALA A 102 3.12 6.52 3.20
C ALA A 102 3.31 6.76 1.70
N ALA A 103 2.37 6.28 0.88
CA ALA A 103 2.43 6.45 -0.57
C ALA A 103 2.41 7.92 -0.97
N ILE A 104 1.50 8.69 -0.38
CA ILE A 104 1.38 10.13 -0.65
C ILE A 104 2.63 10.87 -0.17
N GLY A 105 3.09 10.58 1.05
CA GLY A 105 4.29 11.20 1.61
C GLY A 105 5.53 10.91 0.77
N GLY A 106 5.72 9.67 0.37
CA GLY A 106 6.83 9.26 -0.49
C GLY A 106 6.78 9.93 -1.87
N ALA A 107 5.58 10.06 -2.43
CA ALA A 107 5.40 10.73 -3.70
C ALA A 107 5.77 12.23 -3.61
N ARG A 108 5.34 12.89 -2.53
CA ARG A 108 5.70 14.29 -2.29
C ARG A 108 7.21 14.49 -2.14
N GLU A 109 7.88 13.59 -1.43
CA GLU A 109 9.34 13.64 -1.28
C GLU A 109 10.06 13.52 -2.62
N ARG A 110 9.47 12.81 -3.58
CA ARG A 110 9.99 12.70 -4.95
C ARG A 110 9.62 13.89 -5.82
N GLY A 111 8.87 14.85 -5.31
CA GLY A 111 8.45 16.03 -6.05
C GLY A 111 7.14 15.87 -6.82
N ALA A 112 6.38 14.83 -6.56
CA ALA A 112 5.08 14.67 -7.19
C ALA A 112 4.11 15.75 -6.70
N ARG A 113 3.35 16.30 -7.63
CA ARG A 113 2.31 17.29 -7.35
C ARG A 113 0.92 16.70 -7.43
N GLU A 114 0.81 15.52 -8.02
CA GLU A 114 -0.46 14.88 -8.27
C GLU A 114 -0.29 13.38 -8.09
N MET A 115 -1.29 12.73 -7.52
CA MET A 115 -1.38 11.28 -7.48
C MET A 115 -2.68 10.86 -8.15
N ARG A 116 -2.58 9.90 -9.06
CA ARG A 116 -3.71 9.33 -9.77
C ARG A 116 -3.89 7.89 -9.37
N LEU A 117 -5.14 7.46 -9.37
CA LEU A 117 -5.47 6.06 -9.14
C LEU A 117 -6.73 5.70 -9.92
N GLU A 118 -6.88 4.42 -10.16
CA GLU A 118 -8.08 3.87 -10.77
C GLU A 118 -8.67 2.86 -9.80
N VAL A 119 -9.99 2.82 -9.73
CA VAL A 119 -10.68 1.88 -8.84
C VAL A 119 -11.94 1.40 -9.55
N ARG A 120 -12.27 0.12 -9.38
CA ARG A 120 -13.50 -0.43 -9.95
C ARG A 120 -14.70 0.17 -9.24
N GLN A 121 -15.73 0.51 -10.01
CA GLN A 121 -16.97 1.08 -9.47
C GLN A 121 -17.64 0.17 -8.44
N SER A 122 -17.43 -1.13 -8.54
CA SER A 122 -17.96 -2.10 -7.59
C SER A 122 -17.22 -2.13 -6.26
N ASN A 123 -16.06 -1.49 -6.17
CA ASN A 123 -15.23 -1.50 -4.95
C ASN A 123 -15.60 -0.32 -4.05
N ALA A 124 -16.75 -0.43 -3.38
CA ALA A 124 -17.28 0.64 -2.54
C ALA A 124 -16.37 1.00 -1.38
N THR A 125 -15.71 0.02 -0.78
CA THR A 125 -14.79 0.23 0.35
C THR A 125 -13.59 1.08 -0.07
N ALA A 126 -12.99 0.77 -1.20
CA ALA A 126 -11.86 1.53 -1.73
C ALA A 126 -12.28 2.94 -2.13
N ILE A 127 -13.42 3.08 -2.79
CA ILE A 127 -13.95 4.39 -3.19
C ILE A 127 -14.17 5.27 -1.96
N ALA A 128 -14.74 4.72 -0.89
CA ALA A 128 -14.97 5.48 0.34
C ALA A 128 -13.63 5.95 0.93
N LEU A 129 -12.61 5.09 0.99
CA LEU A 129 -11.29 5.46 1.49
C LEU A 129 -10.68 6.59 0.65
N TYR A 130 -10.69 6.43 -0.66
CA TYR A 130 -10.07 7.41 -1.55
C TYR A 130 -10.80 8.76 -1.51
N THR A 131 -12.12 8.73 -1.43
CA THR A 131 -12.92 9.95 -1.30
C THR A 131 -12.59 10.69 0.00
N GLN A 132 -12.45 9.98 1.11
CA GLN A 132 -12.06 10.56 2.39
C GLN A 132 -10.67 11.19 2.33
N LEU A 133 -9.79 10.68 1.47
CA LEU A 133 -8.42 11.18 1.30
C LEU A 133 -8.32 12.31 0.27
N GLY A 134 -9.43 12.70 -0.34
CA GLY A 134 -9.47 13.84 -1.26
C GLY A 134 -9.36 13.47 -2.74
N PHE A 135 -9.48 12.19 -3.07
CA PHE A 135 -9.51 11.75 -4.47
C PHE A 135 -10.88 11.90 -5.11
#